data_3df87e4d246c4f3c3bb653b7ee0069e8
#
_entry.id   3df87e4d246c4f3c3bb653b7ee0069e8
#
_cell.length_a   1.000
_cell.length_b   1.000
_cell.length_c   1.000
_cell.angle_alpha   90.00
_cell.angle_beta   90.00
_cell.angle_gamma   90.00
#
_symmetry.space_group_name_H-M   'P 1'
#
loop_
_entity.id
_entity.type
_entity.pdbx_description
1 polymer ?
#
loop_
_entity_poly.entity_id
_entity_poly.type
_entity_poly.pdbx_seq_one_letter_code
_entity_poly.pdbx_strand_id
1 'polypeptide(L)'
;MTDFLFDPPLVPGLPVVGSAQRFPVRTIYAFTGTYGPNRPEPSVFTKSTQSLAANGATVPLPPRTALFEPEIELVIAIGSAARGIANVKGARDAVFGYAVGLDLTRRDLQRAARNAGQPWDMAKTFEGASPIGALHRAADIGHLERGTITLDVNGARAQAGNLGEMSWSPLNLVALLSKYVTLQPGDLIFTGTPSGEVQLQPGDSLLGQIDGLTDLRVTIGAPLP
;
A
#
# COMPACT_ATOMS: atom_id res chain seq x y z
N MET A 1 28.07 -15.69 12.70
CA MET A 1 27.60 -15.14 11.40
C MET A 1 27.13 -16.33 10.59
N THR A 2 25.95 -16.26 9.99
CA THR A 2 25.46 -17.33 9.11
C THR A 2 26.09 -17.07 7.74
N ASP A 3 26.96 -17.97 7.27
CA ASP A 3 27.54 -17.87 5.95
C ASP A 3 26.49 -18.26 4.90
N PHE A 4 26.13 -17.33 4.03
CA PHE A 4 25.25 -17.61 2.91
C PHE A 4 26.06 -18.02 1.69
N LEU A 5 25.45 -18.82 0.80
CA LEU A 5 26.09 -19.23 -0.46
C LEU A 5 26.38 -18.04 -1.40
N PHE A 6 25.60 -16.99 -1.29
CA PHE A 6 25.75 -15.70 -1.97
C PHE A 6 25.26 -14.58 -1.06
N ASP A 7 25.64 -13.35 -1.34
CA ASP A 7 25.22 -12.21 -0.51
C ASP A 7 23.69 -12.12 -0.42
N PRO A 8 23.14 -11.99 0.81
CA PRO A 8 21.69 -11.85 0.98
C PRO A 8 21.22 -10.52 0.36
N PRO A 9 19.99 -10.48 -0.18
CA PRO A 9 19.43 -9.24 -0.69
C PRO A 9 19.36 -8.18 0.42
N LEU A 10 19.58 -6.92 0.04
CA LEU A 10 19.42 -5.81 0.97
C LEU A 10 17.96 -5.74 1.44
N VAL A 11 17.78 -5.49 2.73
CA VAL A 11 16.45 -5.23 3.30
C VAL A 11 15.96 -3.90 2.77
N PRO A 12 14.85 -3.85 2.01
CA PRO A 12 14.32 -2.59 1.53
C PRO A 12 13.81 -1.76 2.71
N GLY A 13 13.87 -0.43 2.55
CA GLY A 13 13.45 0.47 3.64
C GLY A 13 12.78 1.74 3.11
N LEU A 14 11.85 2.27 3.89
CA LEU A 14 11.15 3.52 3.61
C LEU A 14 11.80 4.69 4.36
N PRO A 15 11.86 5.88 3.77
CA PRO A 15 12.26 7.08 4.48
C PRO A 15 11.24 7.41 5.58
N VAL A 16 11.72 7.98 6.70
CA VAL A 16 10.88 8.43 7.82
C VAL A 16 11.06 9.93 7.96
N VAL A 17 9.97 10.67 7.98
CA VAL A 17 10.00 12.14 8.13
C VAL A 17 10.69 12.51 9.44
N GLY A 18 11.63 13.46 9.36
CA GLY A 18 12.40 13.91 10.53
C GLY A 18 13.46 12.92 11.02
N SER A 19 13.80 11.87 10.25
CA SER A 19 14.81 10.88 10.64
C SER A 19 15.81 10.60 9.51
N ALA A 20 17.07 10.43 9.88
CA ALA A 20 18.08 9.88 8.97
C ALA A 20 18.00 8.35 8.83
N GLN A 21 17.32 7.67 9.76
CA GLN A 21 17.12 6.23 9.72
C GLN A 21 15.94 5.87 8.82
N ARG A 22 16.03 4.73 8.17
CA ARG A 22 14.96 4.17 7.34
C ARG A 22 14.18 3.12 8.14
N PHE A 23 12.89 3.03 7.85
CA PHE A 23 12.03 1.96 8.37
C PHE A 23 12.25 0.69 7.52
N PRO A 24 12.71 -0.43 8.10
CA PRO A 24 12.95 -1.66 7.36
C PRO A 24 11.62 -2.31 6.97
N VAL A 25 11.48 -2.76 5.72
CA VAL A 25 10.27 -3.41 5.25
C VAL A 25 10.45 -4.92 5.27
N ARG A 26 9.55 -5.61 5.99
CA ARG A 26 9.56 -7.06 6.17
C ARG A 26 8.53 -7.78 5.28
N THR A 27 7.27 -7.40 5.37
CA THR A 27 6.15 -8.00 4.61
C THR A 27 5.19 -6.90 4.21
N ILE A 28 4.57 -7.03 3.04
CA ILE A 28 3.53 -6.12 2.58
C ILE A 28 2.21 -6.91 2.51
N TYR A 29 1.26 -6.53 3.35
CA TYR A 29 -0.13 -6.98 3.28
C TYR A 29 -0.97 -5.92 2.58
N ALA A 30 -2.02 -6.33 1.89
CA ALA A 30 -2.93 -5.41 1.23
C ALA A 30 -4.38 -5.90 1.35
N PHE A 31 -5.27 -4.98 1.70
CA PHE A 31 -6.69 -5.24 1.80
C PHE A 31 -7.45 -4.76 0.58
N THR A 32 -8.55 -5.42 0.26
CA THR A 32 -9.50 -4.99 -0.75
C THR A 32 -10.93 -5.11 -0.24
N GLY A 33 -11.82 -4.21 -0.71
CA GLY A 33 -13.22 -4.20 -0.30
C GLY A 33 -13.47 -3.47 1.01
N THR A 34 -12.66 -2.46 1.33
CA THR A 34 -12.71 -1.72 2.60
C THR A 34 -13.53 -0.43 2.55
N TYR A 35 -13.81 0.11 1.36
CA TYR A 35 -14.61 1.31 1.17
C TYR A 35 -16.08 1.01 0.82
N GLY A 36 -16.95 1.93 1.19
CA GLY A 36 -18.40 1.88 0.96
C GLY A 36 -19.17 1.24 2.11
N PRO A 37 -20.50 1.44 2.18
CA PRO A 37 -21.30 1.07 3.34
C PRO A 37 -21.45 -0.46 3.47
N ASN A 38 -21.48 -0.95 4.71
CA ASN A 38 -21.82 -2.33 5.07
C ASN A 38 -21.04 -3.42 4.31
N ARG A 39 -19.75 -3.20 4.09
CA ARG A 39 -18.89 -4.21 3.43
C ARG A 39 -18.71 -5.43 4.33
N PRO A 40 -18.71 -6.65 3.75
CA PRO A 40 -18.31 -7.85 4.47
C PRO A 40 -16.84 -7.74 4.91
N GLU A 41 -16.36 -8.75 5.64
CA GLU A 41 -14.96 -8.84 6.00
C GLU A 41 -14.08 -8.73 4.73
N PRO A 42 -13.09 -7.80 4.71
CA PRO A 42 -12.29 -7.55 3.53
C PRO A 42 -11.34 -8.72 3.26
N SER A 43 -11.03 -8.94 2.00
CA SER A 43 -10.00 -9.90 1.63
C SER A 43 -8.62 -9.29 1.81
N VAL A 44 -7.65 -10.13 2.22
CA VAL A 44 -6.25 -9.77 2.35
C VAL A 44 -5.39 -10.60 1.41
N PHE A 45 -4.37 -9.99 0.82
CA PHE A 45 -3.33 -10.63 0.02
C PHE A 45 -1.96 -10.05 0.39
N THR A 46 -0.90 -10.66 -0.11
CA THR A 46 0.47 -10.18 0.12
C THR A 46 1.08 -9.63 -1.17
N LYS A 47 2.02 -8.72 -1.02
CA LYS A 47 2.85 -8.20 -2.11
C LYS A 47 4.32 -8.45 -1.78
N SER A 48 5.12 -8.72 -2.80
CA SER A 48 6.57 -8.85 -2.61
C SER A 48 7.17 -7.51 -2.17
N THR A 49 8.14 -7.54 -1.28
CA THR A 49 8.93 -6.35 -0.93
C THR A 49 9.76 -5.82 -2.12
N GLN A 50 10.01 -6.65 -3.13
CA GLN A 50 10.65 -6.23 -4.39
C GLN A 50 9.73 -5.37 -5.26
N SER A 51 8.43 -5.32 -4.96
CA SER A 51 7.48 -4.43 -5.65
C SER A 51 7.57 -2.97 -5.20
N LEU A 52 8.36 -2.66 -4.17
CA LEU A 52 8.50 -1.29 -3.66
C LEU A 52 9.13 -0.36 -4.70
N ALA A 53 8.58 0.86 -4.77
CA ALA A 53 9.17 1.98 -5.46
C ALA A 53 9.19 3.22 -4.56
N ALA A 54 10.19 4.06 -4.72
CA ALA A 54 10.32 5.28 -3.93
C ALA A 54 9.43 6.41 -4.46
N ASN A 55 9.20 7.43 -3.63
CA ASN A 55 8.62 8.69 -4.08
C ASN A 55 9.51 9.32 -5.17
N GLY A 56 8.89 9.78 -6.26
CA GLY A 56 9.58 10.32 -7.43
C GLY A 56 10.09 9.26 -8.42
N ALA A 57 9.82 7.98 -8.17
CA ALA A 57 10.26 6.92 -9.08
C ALA A 57 9.54 6.98 -10.43
N THR A 58 10.24 6.54 -11.48
CA THR A 58 9.63 6.14 -12.75
C THR A 58 9.40 4.64 -12.72
N VAL A 59 8.12 4.23 -12.70
CA VAL A 59 7.70 2.83 -12.70
C VAL A 59 7.45 2.39 -14.13
N PRO A 60 8.14 1.38 -14.64
CA PRO A 60 7.92 0.92 -16.00
C PRO A 60 6.50 0.34 -16.17
N LEU A 61 5.90 0.56 -17.34
CA LEU A 61 4.65 -0.13 -17.67
C LEU A 61 4.90 -1.64 -17.66
N PRO A 62 4.20 -2.41 -16.81
CA PRO A 62 4.50 -3.83 -16.66
C PRO A 62 4.08 -4.62 -17.91
N PRO A 63 4.80 -5.71 -18.25
CA PRO A 63 4.41 -6.57 -19.37
C PRO A 63 3.13 -7.37 -19.06
N ARG A 64 2.53 -7.94 -20.12
CA ARG A 64 1.39 -8.87 -20.05
C ARG A 64 0.12 -8.28 -19.44
N THR A 65 -0.12 -6.99 -19.63
CA THR A 65 -1.39 -6.33 -19.28
C THR A 65 -1.80 -5.35 -20.37
N ALA A 66 -3.08 -5.32 -20.66
CA ALA A 66 -3.71 -4.30 -21.50
C ALA A 66 -4.48 -3.26 -20.68
N LEU A 67 -4.62 -3.49 -19.35
CA LEU A 67 -5.34 -2.59 -18.45
C LEU A 67 -4.55 -2.43 -17.14
N PHE A 68 -3.75 -1.37 -17.09
CA PHE A 68 -2.92 -1.01 -15.95
C PHE A 68 -3.55 0.16 -15.21
N GLU A 69 -3.85 -0.01 -13.92
CA GLU A 69 -4.60 0.96 -13.12
C GLU A 69 -3.93 1.24 -11.78
N PRO A 70 -3.99 2.49 -11.27
CA PRO A 70 -3.54 2.87 -9.94
C PRO A 70 -4.68 2.75 -8.92
N GLU A 71 -4.33 2.45 -7.68
CA GLU A 71 -5.21 2.50 -6.52
C GLU A 71 -4.50 3.30 -5.42
N ILE A 72 -5.02 4.49 -5.07
CA ILE A 72 -4.48 5.31 -3.97
C ILE A 72 -4.89 4.71 -2.64
N GLU A 73 -3.94 4.54 -1.72
CA GLU A 73 -4.18 3.90 -0.43
C GLU A 73 -3.41 4.57 0.71
N LEU A 74 -4.01 4.55 1.91
CA LEU A 74 -3.25 4.73 3.12
C LEU A 74 -2.42 3.48 3.37
N VAL A 75 -1.14 3.65 3.70
CA VAL A 75 -0.25 2.57 4.13
C VAL A 75 0.05 2.73 5.61
N ILE A 76 -0.17 1.65 6.38
CA ILE A 76 0.16 1.57 7.80
C ILE A 76 1.47 0.81 7.95
N ALA A 77 2.39 1.34 8.76
CA ALA A 77 3.62 0.66 9.15
C ALA A 77 3.51 0.13 10.59
N ILE A 78 3.85 -1.13 10.81
CA ILE A 78 3.81 -1.80 12.11
C ILE A 78 5.16 -1.64 12.82
N GLY A 79 5.12 -1.11 14.05
CA GLY A 79 6.31 -0.86 14.87
C GLY A 79 6.51 -1.82 16.03
N SER A 80 5.46 -2.53 16.44
CA SER A 80 5.52 -3.47 17.54
C SER A 80 4.87 -4.79 17.21
N ALA A 81 5.43 -5.89 17.70
CA ALA A 81 4.86 -7.22 17.49
C ALA A 81 3.48 -7.32 18.16
N ALA A 82 2.50 -7.85 17.42
CA ALA A 82 1.13 -8.00 17.92
C ALA A 82 0.41 -9.20 17.31
N ARG A 83 -0.38 -9.90 18.12
CA ARG A 83 -1.22 -11.03 17.70
C ARG A 83 -2.54 -11.02 18.44
N GLY A 84 -3.64 -11.33 17.73
CA GLY A 84 -4.95 -11.46 18.33
C GLY A 84 -5.44 -10.18 19.01
N ILE A 85 -5.17 -9.03 18.41
CA ILE A 85 -5.59 -7.72 18.96
C ILE A 85 -7.11 -7.70 19.14
N ALA A 86 -7.55 -7.49 20.37
CA ALA A 86 -8.96 -7.53 20.73
C ALA A 86 -9.69 -6.19 20.51
N ASN A 87 -8.97 -5.07 20.47
CA ASN A 87 -9.57 -3.74 20.43
C ASN A 87 -8.68 -2.70 19.73
N VAL A 88 -9.26 -1.54 19.45
CA VAL A 88 -8.59 -0.43 18.75
C VAL A 88 -7.36 0.09 19.50
N LYS A 89 -7.35 0.03 20.85
CA LYS A 89 -6.18 0.47 21.65
C LYS A 89 -4.97 -0.39 21.32
N GLY A 90 -5.09 -1.70 21.35
CA GLY A 90 -3.97 -2.60 20.99
C GLY A 90 -3.52 -2.41 19.54
N ALA A 91 -4.44 -2.07 18.62
CA ALA A 91 -4.07 -1.74 17.25
C ALA A 91 -3.24 -0.45 17.19
N ARG A 92 -3.60 0.60 17.94
CA ARG A 92 -2.82 1.86 18.03
C ARG A 92 -1.40 1.60 18.54
N ASP A 93 -1.27 0.81 19.59
CA ASP A 93 0.03 0.49 20.20
C ASP A 93 0.98 -0.27 19.24
N ALA A 94 0.43 -0.97 18.24
CA ALA A 94 1.21 -1.70 17.24
C ALA A 94 1.69 -0.81 16.07
N VAL A 95 1.02 0.32 15.80
CA VAL A 95 1.30 1.17 14.63
C VAL A 95 2.51 2.07 14.88
N PHE A 96 3.50 2.00 13.98
CA PHE A 96 4.61 2.94 13.91
C PHE A 96 4.19 4.27 13.27
N GLY A 97 3.47 4.20 12.13
CA GLY A 97 3.13 5.39 11.36
C GLY A 97 2.40 5.09 10.06
N TYR A 98 2.32 6.11 9.22
CA TYR A 98 1.51 6.14 8.02
C TYR A 98 2.26 6.76 6.84
N ALA A 99 1.93 6.31 5.62
CA ALA A 99 2.40 6.89 4.37
C ALA A 99 1.31 6.86 3.30
N VAL A 100 1.48 7.66 2.26
CA VAL A 100 0.72 7.54 1.02
C VAL A 100 1.31 6.40 0.20
N GLY A 101 0.48 5.51 -0.34
CA GLY A 101 0.90 4.44 -1.24
C GLY A 101 0.03 4.33 -2.48
N LEU A 102 0.56 3.67 -3.51
CA LEU A 102 -0.20 3.24 -4.68
C LEU A 102 -0.11 1.72 -4.79
N ASP A 103 -1.26 1.05 -4.91
CA ASP A 103 -1.34 -0.37 -5.30
C ASP A 103 -1.58 -0.45 -6.82
N LEU A 104 -0.48 -0.45 -7.57
CA LEU A 104 -0.55 -0.54 -9.03
C LEU A 104 -0.97 -1.95 -9.45
N THR A 105 -1.93 -2.02 -10.37
CA THR A 105 -2.67 -3.24 -10.66
C THR A 105 -2.73 -3.54 -12.15
N ARG A 106 -2.35 -4.76 -12.54
CA ARG A 106 -2.69 -5.35 -13.84
C ARG A 106 -4.15 -5.80 -13.76
N ARG A 107 -5.09 -4.90 -14.07
CA ARG A 107 -6.51 -5.08 -13.78
C ARG A 107 -7.16 -6.21 -14.59
N ASP A 108 -6.76 -6.37 -15.82
CA ASP A 108 -7.22 -7.47 -16.69
C ASP A 108 -6.81 -8.84 -16.09
N LEU A 109 -5.58 -8.98 -15.60
CA LEU A 109 -5.13 -10.22 -14.94
C LEU A 109 -5.87 -10.46 -13.62
N GLN A 110 -6.11 -9.40 -12.84
CA GLN A 110 -6.88 -9.53 -11.60
C GLN A 110 -8.31 -9.99 -11.87
N ARG A 111 -8.98 -9.41 -12.87
CA ARG A 111 -10.34 -9.80 -13.27
C ARG A 111 -10.38 -11.24 -13.76
N ALA A 112 -9.43 -11.66 -14.57
CA ALA A 112 -9.31 -13.03 -15.05
C ALA A 112 -9.12 -14.03 -13.90
N ALA A 113 -8.19 -13.75 -12.99
CA ALA A 113 -7.93 -14.58 -11.81
C ALA A 113 -9.17 -14.71 -10.91
N ARG A 114 -9.87 -13.59 -10.63
CA ARG A 114 -11.12 -13.60 -9.86
C ARG A 114 -12.19 -14.49 -10.50
N ASN A 115 -12.41 -14.34 -11.80
CA ASN A 115 -13.43 -15.12 -12.52
C ASN A 115 -13.11 -16.61 -12.55
N ALA A 116 -11.83 -16.96 -12.51
CA ALA A 116 -11.35 -18.35 -12.50
C ALA A 116 -11.16 -18.91 -11.08
N GLY A 117 -11.39 -18.14 -10.02
CA GLY A 117 -11.12 -18.55 -8.64
C GLY A 117 -9.63 -18.80 -8.37
N GLN A 118 -8.74 -18.10 -9.09
CA GLN A 118 -7.28 -18.27 -8.99
C GLN A 118 -6.64 -17.14 -8.16
N PRO A 119 -5.40 -17.35 -7.65
CA PRO A 119 -4.63 -16.33 -6.95
C PRO A 119 -4.34 -15.10 -7.82
N TRP A 120 -4.25 -13.92 -7.18
CA TRP A 120 -4.06 -12.64 -7.87
C TRP A 120 -2.61 -12.15 -7.90
N ASP A 121 -1.68 -12.93 -7.41
CA ASP A 121 -0.31 -12.50 -7.16
C ASP A 121 0.32 -11.84 -8.38
N MET A 122 0.15 -12.41 -9.57
CA MET A 122 0.69 -11.86 -10.80
C MET A 122 0.03 -10.54 -11.24
N ALA A 123 -1.14 -10.24 -10.72
CA ALA A 123 -1.80 -8.96 -10.97
C ALA A 123 -1.32 -7.84 -10.04
N LYS A 124 -0.82 -8.19 -8.86
CA LYS A 124 -0.53 -7.27 -7.75
C LYS A 124 0.95 -7.23 -7.34
N THR A 125 1.74 -8.24 -7.73
CA THR A 125 3.16 -8.36 -7.36
C THR A 125 4.04 -8.36 -8.60
N PHE A 126 4.66 -7.22 -8.89
CA PHE A 126 5.63 -6.99 -9.96
C PHE A 126 6.53 -5.80 -9.58
N GLU A 127 7.60 -5.61 -10.30
CA GLU A 127 8.55 -4.52 -10.06
C GLU A 127 7.86 -3.15 -10.11
N GLY A 128 8.03 -2.35 -9.04
CA GLY A 128 7.40 -1.04 -8.93
C GLY A 128 5.91 -1.03 -8.61
N ALA A 129 5.27 -2.19 -8.35
CA ALA A 129 3.83 -2.28 -8.08
C ALA A 129 3.37 -1.61 -6.78
N SER A 130 4.31 -1.21 -5.91
CA SER A 130 4.00 -0.62 -4.60
C SER A 130 4.83 0.66 -4.35
N PRO A 131 4.57 1.75 -5.07
CA PRO A 131 5.15 3.04 -4.71
C PRO A 131 4.65 3.50 -3.34
N ILE A 132 5.57 3.91 -2.46
CA ILE A 132 5.24 4.38 -1.11
C ILE A 132 6.06 5.63 -0.80
N GLY A 133 5.39 6.64 -0.22
CA GLY A 133 5.97 7.88 0.26
C GLY A 133 6.76 7.71 1.57
N ALA A 134 7.19 8.86 2.14
CA ALA A 134 7.82 8.87 3.44
C ALA A 134 6.82 8.54 4.55
N LEU A 135 7.26 7.78 5.54
CA LEU A 135 6.48 7.45 6.74
C LEU A 135 6.46 8.63 7.72
N HIS A 136 5.28 8.99 8.16
CA HIS A 136 5.05 9.88 9.29
C HIS A 136 4.77 9.05 10.53
N ARG A 137 5.46 9.33 11.63
CA ARG A 137 5.26 8.59 12.90
C ARG A 137 3.89 8.89 13.49
N ALA A 138 3.16 7.88 13.91
CA ALA A 138 1.89 8.07 14.61
C ALA A 138 2.05 8.87 15.92
N ALA A 139 3.22 8.80 16.56
CA ALA A 139 3.55 9.59 17.73
C ALA A 139 3.58 11.11 17.45
N ASP A 140 3.90 11.52 16.21
CA ASP A 140 4.03 12.92 15.83
C ASP A 140 2.72 13.50 15.27
N ILE A 141 1.94 12.69 14.52
CA ILE A 141 0.75 13.16 13.79
C ILE A 141 -0.57 12.60 14.33
N GLY A 142 -0.54 11.67 15.28
CA GLY A 142 -1.71 10.93 15.74
C GLY A 142 -2.10 9.77 14.80
N HIS A 143 -3.24 9.13 15.09
CA HIS A 143 -3.76 8.05 14.25
C HIS A 143 -4.75 8.58 13.22
N LEU A 144 -4.55 8.19 11.95
CA LEU A 144 -5.37 8.61 10.83
C LEU A 144 -6.59 7.69 10.67
N GLU A 145 -7.76 8.22 11.02
CA GLU A 145 -9.06 7.55 10.85
C GLU A 145 -10.01 8.36 9.95
N ARG A 146 -9.62 9.58 9.60
CA ARG A 146 -10.35 10.55 8.75
C ARG A 146 -9.34 11.36 7.96
N GLY A 147 -9.81 12.03 6.93
CA GLY A 147 -9.01 12.89 6.07
C GLY A 147 -9.23 12.55 4.61
N THR A 148 -9.02 13.55 3.77
CA THR A 148 -9.15 13.42 2.32
C THR A 148 -8.06 12.51 1.79
N ILE A 149 -8.41 11.64 0.84
CA ILE A 149 -7.50 10.81 0.06
C ILE A 149 -7.78 11.01 -1.41
N THR A 150 -6.76 11.37 -2.19
CA THR A 150 -6.95 11.71 -3.61
C THR A 150 -5.80 11.23 -4.46
N LEU A 151 -6.11 10.92 -5.72
CA LEU A 151 -5.15 10.66 -6.78
C LEU A 151 -5.46 11.53 -7.99
N ASP A 152 -4.47 12.27 -8.44
CA ASP A 152 -4.51 12.97 -9.72
C ASP A 152 -3.59 12.26 -10.72
N VAL A 153 -4.06 12.14 -11.96
CA VAL A 153 -3.30 11.66 -13.11
C VAL A 153 -3.22 12.79 -14.13
N ASN A 154 -2.01 13.22 -14.48
CA ASN A 154 -1.75 14.35 -15.37
C ASN A 154 -2.49 15.64 -14.95
N GLY A 155 -2.63 15.86 -13.65
CA GLY A 155 -3.31 17.01 -13.06
C GLY A 155 -4.85 16.91 -13.05
N ALA A 156 -5.44 15.83 -13.55
CA ALA A 156 -6.88 15.58 -13.50
C ALA A 156 -7.21 14.60 -12.35
N ARG A 157 -8.27 14.90 -11.57
CA ARG A 157 -8.70 14.05 -10.45
C ARG A 157 -9.22 12.70 -10.96
N ALA A 158 -8.51 11.62 -10.62
CA ALA A 158 -8.87 10.23 -10.96
C ALA A 158 -9.59 9.53 -9.82
N GLN A 159 -9.12 9.71 -8.57
CA GLN A 159 -9.76 9.14 -7.38
C GLN A 159 -9.92 10.21 -6.30
N ALA A 160 -11.02 10.14 -5.56
CA ALA A 160 -11.27 10.97 -4.39
C ALA A 160 -12.12 10.20 -3.38
N GLY A 161 -11.82 10.38 -2.10
CA GLY A 161 -12.54 9.78 -0.98
C GLY A 161 -12.12 10.36 0.34
N ASN A 162 -12.62 9.77 1.41
CA ASN A 162 -12.23 10.10 2.77
C ASN A 162 -11.96 8.83 3.56
N LEU A 163 -10.94 8.82 4.40
CA LEU A 163 -10.62 7.67 5.25
C LEU A 163 -11.80 7.31 6.18
N GLY A 164 -12.63 8.30 6.55
CA GLY A 164 -13.86 8.07 7.34
C GLY A 164 -14.98 7.33 6.60
N GLU A 165 -14.88 7.15 5.26
CA GLU A 165 -15.83 6.39 4.44
C GLU A 165 -15.49 4.89 4.37
N MET A 166 -14.39 4.48 4.99
CA MET A 166 -14.03 3.07 5.09
C MET A 166 -14.99 2.34 6.03
N SER A 167 -15.61 1.25 5.58
CA SER A 167 -16.40 0.34 6.44
C SER A 167 -15.52 -0.36 7.49
N TRP A 168 -14.25 -0.54 7.15
CA TRP A 168 -13.21 -1.09 8.02
C TRP A 168 -12.15 -0.02 8.22
N SER A 169 -12.18 0.67 9.38
CA SER A 169 -11.21 1.71 9.67
C SER A 169 -9.77 1.17 9.64
N PRO A 170 -8.76 2.03 9.40
CA PRO A 170 -7.35 1.60 9.37
C PRO A 170 -6.95 0.75 10.58
N LEU A 171 -7.37 1.14 11.79
CA LEU A 171 -7.05 0.40 13.01
C LEU A 171 -7.83 -0.93 13.14
N ASN A 172 -9.04 -1.00 12.59
CA ASN A 172 -9.78 -2.26 12.53
C ASN A 172 -9.10 -3.26 11.58
N LEU A 173 -8.48 -2.80 10.49
CA LEU A 173 -7.71 -3.67 9.59
C LEU A 173 -6.46 -4.22 10.27
N VAL A 174 -5.75 -3.42 11.10
CA VAL A 174 -4.63 -3.90 11.92
C VAL A 174 -5.12 -5.00 12.90
N ALA A 175 -6.22 -4.75 13.61
CA ALA A 175 -6.80 -5.74 14.52
C ALA A 175 -7.25 -7.00 13.79
N LEU A 176 -7.88 -6.87 12.63
CA LEU A 176 -8.30 -8.01 11.80
C LEU A 176 -7.09 -8.85 11.35
N LEU A 177 -6.08 -8.22 10.76
CA LEU A 177 -4.90 -8.92 10.27
C LEU A 177 -4.16 -9.67 11.39
N SER A 178 -4.11 -9.09 12.60
CA SER A 178 -3.48 -9.72 13.76
C SER A 178 -4.11 -11.04 14.20
N LYS A 179 -5.34 -11.32 13.76
CA LYS A 179 -6.02 -12.62 14.01
C LYS A 179 -5.50 -13.72 13.09
N TYR A 180 -5.05 -13.37 11.89
CA TYR A 180 -4.52 -14.30 10.90
C TYR A 180 -3.02 -14.55 11.09
N VAL A 181 -2.26 -13.48 11.34
CA VAL A 181 -0.80 -13.53 11.45
C VAL A 181 -0.31 -12.82 12.72
N THR A 182 0.89 -13.16 13.16
CA THR A 182 1.60 -12.33 14.13
C THR A 182 2.25 -11.17 13.40
N LEU A 183 1.71 -9.96 13.56
CA LEU A 183 2.32 -8.74 13.05
C LEU A 183 3.69 -8.52 13.67
N GLN A 184 4.63 -8.03 12.89
CA GLN A 184 5.99 -7.78 13.31
C GLN A 184 6.42 -6.36 12.92
N PRO A 185 7.38 -5.76 13.66
CA PRO A 185 8.03 -4.54 13.21
C PRO A 185 8.55 -4.70 11.77
N GLY A 186 8.23 -3.74 10.91
CA GLY A 186 8.58 -3.80 9.50
C GLY A 186 7.45 -4.26 8.57
N ASP A 187 6.34 -4.78 9.08
CA ASP A 187 5.18 -5.10 8.26
C ASP A 187 4.48 -3.83 7.80
N LEU A 188 4.04 -3.83 6.55
CA LEU A 188 3.22 -2.77 5.95
C LEU A 188 1.83 -3.30 5.62
N ILE A 189 0.82 -2.42 5.73
CA ILE A 189 -0.57 -2.75 5.42
C ILE A 189 -1.14 -1.67 4.50
N PHE A 190 -1.41 -2.02 3.25
CA PHE A 190 -2.24 -1.24 2.34
C PHE A 190 -3.70 -1.42 2.74
N THR A 191 -4.43 -0.32 2.87
CA THR A 191 -5.75 -0.34 3.53
C THR A 191 -6.93 -0.39 2.57
N GLY A 192 -6.67 -0.46 1.26
CA GLY A 192 -7.69 -0.38 0.23
C GLY A 192 -7.93 1.04 -0.27
N THR A 193 -8.60 1.15 -1.40
CA THR A 193 -8.73 2.36 -2.20
C THR A 193 -10.19 2.81 -2.33
N PRO A 194 -10.48 4.13 -2.42
CA PRO A 194 -11.78 4.63 -2.84
C PRO A 194 -12.06 4.31 -4.31
N SER A 195 -13.30 4.50 -4.75
CA SER A 195 -13.68 4.30 -6.14
C SER A 195 -12.99 5.29 -7.09
N GLY A 196 -12.85 4.89 -8.33
CA GLY A 196 -12.24 5.64 -9.43
C GLY A 196 -11.31 4.72 -10.22
N GLU A 197 -11.60 4.56 -11.50
CA GLU A 197 -10.80 3.74 -12.41
C GLU A 197 -10.18 4.64 -13.48
N VAL A 198 -8.88 4.51 -13.71
CA VAL A 198 -8.16 5.20 -14.79
C VAL A 198 -7.08 4.30 -15.34
N GLN A 199 -7.05 4.13 -16.65
CA GLN A 199 -6.00 3.37 -17.34
C GLN A 199 -4.76 4.23 -17.48
N LEU A 200 -3.62 3.70 -17.02
CA LEU A 200 -2.33 4.36 -17.12
C LEU A 200 -1.63 4.07 -18.45
N GLN A 201 -0.89 5.07 -18.93
CA GLN A 201 -0.07 5.02 -20.13
C GLN A 201 1.37 5.47 -19.82
N PRO A 202 2.36 5.07 -20.61
CA PRO A 202 3.71 5.63 -20.51
C PRO A 202 3.70 7.15 -20.62
N GLY A 203 4.40 7.83 -19.71
CA GLY A 203 4.46 9.28 -19.60
C GLY A 203 3.49 9.87 -18.58
N ASP A 204 2.51 9.12 -18.08
CA ASP A 204 1.57 9.62 -17.09
C ASP A 204 2.30 9.98 -15.78
N SER A 205 1.90 11.13 -15.21
CA SER A 205 2.34 11.60 -13.90
C SER A 205 1.22 11.43 -12.87
N LEU A 206 1.53 10.77 -11.76
CA LEU A 206 0.62 10.48 -10.68
C LEU A 206 0.96 11.33 -9.47
N LEU A 207 -0.05 11.92 -8.85
CA LEU A 207 0.07 12.64 -7.58
C LEU A 207 -0.95 12.06 -6.58
N GLY A 208 -0.45 11.28 -5.64
CA GLY A 208 -1.22 10.75 -4.52
C GLY A 208 -1.11 11.65 -3.29
N GLN A 209 -2.24 11.98 -2.68
CA GLN A 209 -2.29 12.87 -1.51
C GLN A 209 -3.23 12.30 -0.45
N ILE A 210 -2.81 12.43 0.81
CA ILE A 210 -3.65 12.16 1.99
C ILE A 210 -3.39 13.28 2.99
N ASP A 211 -4.45 13.83 3.58
CA ASP A 211 -4.36 14.90 4.56
C ASP A 211 -3.36 14.57 5.68
N GLY A 212 -2.43 15.47 5.93
CA GLY A 212 -1.40 15.33 6.97
C GLY A 212 -0.18 14.48 6.59
N LEU A 213 -0.11 13.93 5.37
CA LEU A 213 1.02 13.16 4.88
C LEU A 213 1.75 13.86 3.73
N THR A 214 3.00 13.49 3.51
CA THR A 214 3.78 13.94 2.35
C THR A 214 3.23 13.34 1.07
N ASP A 215 3.06 14.15 0.04
CA ASP A 215 2.62 13.74 -1.31
C ASP A 215 3.49 12.62 -1.88
N LEU A 216 2.85 11.68 -2.58
CA LEU A 216 3.51 10.67 -3.37
C LEU A 216 3.41 11.01 -4.86
N ARG A 217 4.56 11.11 -5.52
CA ARG A 217 4.69 11.37 -6.96
C ARG A 217 5.30 10.16 -7.66
N VAL A 218 4.72 9.78 -8.78
CA VAL A 218 5.20 8.65 -9.61
C VAL A 218 5.02 9.01 -11.07
N THR A 219 5.95 8.58 -11.90
CA THR A 219 5.82 8.67 -13.36
C THR A 219 5.73 7.25 -13.93
N ILE A 220 4.86 7.03 -14.90
CA ILE A 220 4.81 5.74 -15.62
C ILE A 220 5.81 5.79 -16.76
N GLY A 221 6.77 4.89 -16.73
CA GLY A 221 7.82 4.75 -17.74
C GLY A 221 7.39 3.93 -18.95
N ALA A 222 8.29 3.84 -19.93
CA ALA A 222 8.11 2.94 -21.05
C ALA A 222 7.96 1.47 -20.60
N PRO A 223 7.36 0.59 -21.41
CA PRO A 223 7.30 -0.84 -21.12
C PRO A 223 8.71 -1.42 -20.96
N LEU A 224 8.83 -2.39 -20.05
CA LEU A 224 10.03 -3.23 -20.01
C LEU A 224 10.16 -4.04 -21.32
N PRO A 225 11.39 -4.25 -21.82
CA PRO A 225 11.63 -5.01 -23.04
C PRO A 225 11.20 -6.49 -22.94
#